data_e4e8d9a001b8e4280ac263afd4d40eb1
#
_entry.id   e4e8d9a001b8e4280ac263afd4d40eb1
#
_cell.length_a   1.000
_cell.length_b   1.000
_cell.length_c   1.000
_cell.angle_alpha   90.00
_cell.angle_beta   90.00
_cell.angle_gamma   90.00
#
_symmetry.space_group_name_H-M   'P 1'
#
loop_
_entity.id
_entity.type
_entity.pdbx_description
1 polymer ?
#
loop_
_entity_poly.entity_id
_entity_poly.type
_entity_poly.pdbx_seq_one_letter_code
_entity_poly.pdbx_strand_id
1 'polypeptide(L)'
;PHLFSSAASDVYKRQSIPIINGLSPSSHPTQILSDIFTVEEIKRKPISKLNITWIGDSNNVLNSLIAASIKFSFKLSIGCPNKYKPSKIIIKYIKSNNNKIRILHDPKKAAKGADVIFSDKVISMNDKVNKSKKLNQFKKFKINKKLMSFAKKNCIFLHCLPRGKEVEEDVFLSKKSKVWQQALNRVHVQKSILLYCFGKLR
;
A
#
# COMPACT_ATOMS: atom_id res chain seq x y z
N PRO A 1 -0.89 -18.10 -12.53
CA PRO A 1 -1.37 -17.10 -13.48
C PRO A 1 -0.60 -15.81 -13.24
N HIS A 2 0.19 -15.41 -14.24
CA HIS A 2 1.10 -14.26 -14.14
C HIS A 2 0.32 -12.95 -14.36
N LEU A 3 -0.11 -12.30 -13.28
CA LEU A 3 -0.78 -11.00 -13.33
C LEU A 3 0.13 -9.84 -13.79
N PHE A 4 1.42 -10.10 -13.95
CA PHE A 4 2.43 -9.08 -14.20
C PHE A 4 3.46 -9.53 -15.24
N SER A 5 3.01 -10.24 -16.28
CA SER A 5 3.88 -10.63 -17.39
C SER A 5 4.14 -9.40 -18.28
N SER A 6 5.37 -8.93 -18.28
CA SER A 6 5.94 -8.04 -19.28
C SER A 6 7.16 -8.72 -19.88
N ALA A 7 7.78 -8.11 -20.90
CA ALA A 7 9.03 -8.61 -21.50
C ALA A 7 10.12 -8.94 -20.45
N ALA A 8 10.08 -8.30 -19.27
CA ALA A 8 10.92 -8.63 -18.13
C ALA A 8 10.76 -10.08 -17.63
N SER A 9 9.59 -10.70 -17.81
CA SER A 9 9.35 -12.09 -17.37
C SER A 9 10.05 -13.11 -18.27
N ASP A 10 10.25 -12.81 -19.55
CA ASP A 10 10.96 -13.72 -20.48
C ASP A 10 12.47 -13.61 -20.27
N VAL A 11 12.96 -12.43 -19.95
CA VAL A 11 14.35 -12.21 -19.53
C VAL A 11 14.61 -12.95 -18.21
N TYR A 12 13.67 -12.89 -17.26
CA TYR A 12 13.75 -13.58 -15.97
C TYR A 12 13.94 -15.11 -16.10
N LYS A 13 13.22 -15.73 -17.02
CA LYS A 13 13.29 -17.21 -17.23
C LYS A 13 14.64 -17.69 -17.79
N ARG A 14 15.44 -16.78 -18.34
CA ARG A 14 16.73 -17.11 -18.98
C ARG A 14 17.95 -16.72 -18.13
N GLN A 15 17.76 -16.18 -16.92
CA GLN A 15 18.85 -15.70 -16.07
C GLN A 15 19.10 -16.64 -14.89
N SER A 16 20.38 -16.82 -14.55
CA SER A 16 20.84 -17.56 -13.38
C SER A 16 20.87 -16.75 -12.09
N ILE A 17 20.67 -15.42 -12.17
CA ILE A 17 20.68 -14.51 -11.01
C ILE A 17 19.26 -14.06 -10.64
N PRO A 18 18.94 -13.91 -9.35
CA PRO A 18 17.65 -13.40 -8.92
C PRO A 18 17.37 -11.98 -9.43
N ILE A 19 16.15 -11.74 -9.91
CA ILE A 19 15.68 -10.40 -10.29
C ILE A 19 14.71 -9.90 -9.23
N ILE A 20 14.99 -8.72 -8.68
CA ILE A 20 14.16 -8.06 -7.67
C ILE A 20 13.37 -6.94 -8.32
N ASN A 21 12.03 -7.01 -8.28
CA ASN A 21 11.19 -5.90 -8.71
C ASN A 21 11.20 -4.78 -7.64
N GLY A 22 12.09 -3.82 -7.80
CA GLY A 22 12.15 -2.65 -6.93
C GLY A 22 10.94 -1.72 -7.12
N LEU A 23 10.52 -1.50 -8.37
CA LEU A 23 9.37 -0.67 -8.75
C LEU A 23 8.99 -0.95 -10.20
N SER A 24 7.71 -1.15 -10.45
CA SER A 24 7.14 -1.21 -11.80
C SER A 24 5.82 -0.44 -11.89
N PRO A 25 5.29 -0.15 -13.09
CA PRO A 25 3.99 0.50 -13.23
C PRO A 25 2.83 -0.26 -12.57
N SER A 26 2.96 -1.57 -12.43
CA SER A 26 1.91 -2.45 -11.90
C SER A 26 2.10 -2.84 -10.44
N SER A 27 3.33 -2.76 -9.88
CA SER A 27 3.61 -3.23 -8.52
C SER A 27 4.85 -2.58 -7.90
N HIS A 28 4.89 -2.56 -6.56
CA HIS A 28 6.02 -2.08 -5.76
C HIS A 28 6.23 -3.00 -4.53
N PRO A 29 6.63 -4.26 -4.73
CA PRO A 29 6.67 -5.25 -3.65
C PRO A 29 7.66 -4.92 -2.54
N THR A 30 8.81 -4.34 -2.87
CA THR A 30 9.82 -3.95 -1.87
C THR A 30 9.32 -2.85 -0.93
N GLN A 31 8.44 -1.95 -1.40
CA GLN A 31 7.77 -0.98 -0.54
C GLN A 31 6.88 -1.70 0.47
N ILE A 32 6.01 -2.59 0.00
CA ILE A 32 5.03 -3.26 0.86
C ILE A 32 5.70 -4.20 1.88
N LEU A 33 6.79 -4.88 1.53
CA LEU A 33 7.55 -5.66 2.51
C LEU A 33 8.11 -4.77 3.62
N SER A 34 8.63 -3.60 3.28
CA SER A 34 9.11 -2.62 4.27
C SER A 34 7.97 -2.06 5.12
N ASP A 35 6.81 -1.85 4.52
CA ASP A 35 5.62 -1.37 5.21
C ASP A 35 5.11 -2.41 6.22
N ILE A 36 5.06 -3.68 5.84
CA ILE A 36 4.68 -4.79 6.73
C ILE A 36 5.66 -4.88 7.90
N PHE A 37 6.96 -4.87 7.63
CA PHE A 37 7.99 -4.87 8.66
C PHE A 37 7.80 -3.69 9.64
N THR A 38 7.57 -2.49 9.12
CA THR A 38 7.33 -1.29 9.94
C THR A 38 6.08 -1.43 10.82
N VAL A 39 5.01 -1.99 10.26
CA VAL A 39 3.76 -2.21 11.00
C VAL A 39 4.00 -3.21 12.14
N GLU A 40 4.61 -4.35 11.86
CA GLU A 40 4.85 -5.40 12.87
C GLU A 40 5.82 -4.94 13.95
N GLU A 41 6.86 -4.20 13.58
CA GLU A 41 7.81 -3.58 14.51
C GLU A 41 7.11 -2.64 15.51
N ILE A 42 6.25 -1.74 15.01
CA ILE A 42 5.57 -0.74 15.84
C ILE A 42 4.42 -1.36 16.64
N LYS A 43 3.64 -2.23 16.01
CA LYS A 43 2.46 -2.85 16.64
C LYS A 43 2.79 -4.01 17.55
N ARG A 44 4.00 -4.58 17.46
CA ARG A 44 4.42 -5.78 18.19
C ARG A 44 3.43 -6.94 18.03
N LYS A 45 2.86 -7.06 16.82
CA LYS A 45 1.86 -8.08 16.43
C LYS A 45 2.01 -8.42 14.97
N PRO A 46 1.81 -9.69 14.58
CA PRO A 46 1.80 -10.07 13.16
C PRO A 46 0.67 -9.34 12.42
N ILE A 47 0.95 -8.93 11.19
CA ILE A 47 0.02 -8.14 10.37
C ILE A 47 -1.31 -8.89 10.14
N SER A 48 -1.30 -10.21 10.14
CA SER A 48 -2.50 -11.06 10.01
C SER A 48 -3.56 -10.83 11.09
N LYS A 49 -3.18 -10.28 12.25
CA LYS A 49 -4.06 -9.95 13.38
C LYS A 49 -4.52 -8.48 13.38
N LEU A 50 -4.16 -7.71 12.36
CA LEU A 50 -4.46 -6.28 12.26
C LEU A 50 -5.50 -5.99 11.17
N ASN A 51 -6.27 -4.92 11.39
CA ASN A 51 -7.18 -4.36 10.38
C ASN A 51 -6.43 -3.28 9.61
N ILE A 52 -6.08 -3.57 8.38
CA ILE A 52 -5.35 -2.66 7.50
C ILE A 52 -6.34 -1.90 6.62
N THR A 53 -6.10 -0.61 6.44
CA THR A 53 -6.90 0.23 5.55
C THR A 53 -6.00 0.98 4.59
N TRP A 54 -6.36 0.94 3.33
CA TRP A 54 -5.84 1.83 2.29
C TRP A 54 -6.84 2.94 2.03
N ILE A 55 -6.41 4.20 1.94
CA ILE A 55 -7.25 5.32 1.52
C ILE A 55 -6.49 6.11 0.46
N GLY A 56 -6.98 6.09 -0.78
CA GLY A 56 -6.30 6.75 -1.89
C GLY A 56 -6.64 6.17 -3.25
N ASP A 57 -5.79 6.46 -4.23
CA ASP A 57 -5.90 5.96 -5.60
C ASP A 57 -5.51 4.49 -5.70
N SER A 58 -6.06 3.80 -6.71
CA SER A 58 -5.69 2.42 -7.02
C SER A 58 -4.47 2.39 -7.92
N ASN A 59 -3.31 2.44 -7.30
CA ASN A 59 -2.01 2.46 -7.96
C ASN A 59 -1.22 1.14 -7.77
N ASN A 60 0.01 1.10 -8.22
CA ASN A 60 0.91 -0.05 -8.12
C ASN A 60 1.24 -0.44 -6.66
N VAL A 61 1.28 0.52 -5.73
CA VAL A 61 1.49 0.25 -4.30
C VAL A 61 0.29 -0.49 -3.72
N LEU A 62 -0.95 -0.03 -4.01
CA LEU A 62 -2.16 -0.75 -3.61
C LEU A 62 -2.21 -2.16 -4.21
N ASN A 63 -1.84 -2.35 -5.48
CA ASN A 63 -1.81 -3.68 -6.09
C ASN A 63 -0.90 -4.63 -5.30
N SER A 64 0.26 -4.16 -4.87
CA SER A 64 1.18 -4.94 -4.05
C SER A 64 0.62 -5.19 -2.63
N LEU A 65 -0.08 -4.22 -2.05
CA LEU A 65 -0.73 -4.38 -0.74
C LEU A 65 -1.87 -5.42 -0.80
N ILE A 66 -2.62 -5.46 -1.91
CA ILE A 66 -3.64 -6.49 -2.16
C ILE A 66 -2.99 -7.88 -2.24
N ALA A 67 -1.92 -8.03 -3.01
CA ALA A 67 -1.19 -9.29 -3.11
C ALA A 67 -0.63 -9.74 -1.75
N ALA A 68 -0.07 -8.80 -0.98
CA ALA A 68 0.41 -9.03 0.36
C ALA A 68 -0.72 -9.43 1.32
N SER A 69 -1.90 -8.80 1.25
CA SER A 69 -3.06 -9.15 2.07
C SER A 69 -3.48 -10.61 1.88
N ILE A 70 -3.42 -11.11 0.65
CA ILE A 70 -3.70 -12.50 0.34
C ILE A 70 -2.58 -13.40 0.90
N LYS A 71 -1.33 -13.06 0.64
CA LYS A 71 -0.16 -13.87 1.05
C LYS A 71 0.02 -13.96 2.56
N PHE A 72 -0.16 -12.84 3.28
CA PHE A 72 0.00 -12.73 4.73
C PHE A 72 -1.35 -12.83 5.51
N SER A 73 -2.46 -13.09 4.80
CA SER A 73 -3.79 -13.37 5.36
C SER A 73 -4.36 -12.29 6.28
N PHE A 74 -4.09 -11.01 6.03
CA PHE A 74 -4.65 -9.90 6.80
C PHE A 74 -5.92 -9.31 6.19
N LYS A 75 -6.73 -8.63 7.02
CA LYS A 75 -7.93 -7.91 6.58
C LYS A 75 -7.54 -6.58 5.95
N LEU A 76 -8.04 -6.31 4.73
CA LEU A 76 -7.78 -5.07 4.02
C LEU A 76 -9.09 -4.37 3.62
N SER A 77 -9.26 -3.13 4.07
CA SER A 77 -10.32 -2.23 3.59
C SER A 77 -9.73 -1.19 2.64
N ILE A 78 -10.28 -1.07 1.43
CA ILE A 78 -9.81 -0.14 0.41
C ILE A 78 -10.84 0.97 0.28
N GLY A 79 -10.48 2.19 0.67
CA GLY A 79 -11.27 3.42 0.52
C GLY A 79 -10.82 4.19 -0.72
N CYS A 80 -11.62 4.20 -1.80
CA CYS A 80 -11.32 4.93 -3.02
C CYS A 80 -12.61 5.43 -3.70
N PRO A 81 -12.55 6.52 -4.49
CA PRO A 81 -13.67 6.92 -5.34
C PRO A 81 -14.03 5.80 -6.33
N ASN A 82 -15.32 5.61 -6.63
CA ASN A 82 -15.77 4.51 -7.52
C ASN A 82 -15.07 4.52 -8.89
N LYS A 83 -14.78 5.71 -9.42
CA LYS A 83 -14.06 5.88 -10.68
C LYS A 83 -12.61 5.40 -10.62
N TYR A 84 -12.01 5.39 -9.44
CA TYR A 84 -10.61 5.05 -9.18
C TYR A 84 -10.45 3.77 -8.34
N LYS A 85 -11.43 2.86 -8.45
CA LYS A 85 -11.34 1.52 -7.85
C LYS A 85 -10.33 0.64 -8.59
N PRO A 86 -9.83 -0.43 -7.97
CA PRO A 86 -8.96 -1.40 -8.62
C PRO A 86 -9.50 -1.88 -9.97
N SER A 87 -8.62 -2.18 -10.90
CA SER A 87 -8.97 -2.65 -12.24
C SER A 87 -9.81 -3.94 -12.19
N LYS A 88 -10.54 -4.25 -13.27
CA LYS A 88 -11.33 -5.49 -13.39
C LYS A 88 -10.48 -6.74 -13.13
N ILE A 89 -9.22 -6.74 -13.56
CA ILE A 89 -8.27 -7.86 -13.36
C ILE A 89 -7.97 -8.02 -11.87
N ILE A 90 -7.65 -6.93 -11.17
CA ILE A 90 -7.37 -6.94 -9.73
C ILE A 90 -8.62 -7.35 -8.93
N ILE A 91 -9.81 -6.87 -9.31
CA ILE A 91 -11.07 -7.27 -8.67
C ILE A 91 -11.31 -8.78 -8.85
N LYS A 92 -11.07 -9.33 -10.05
CA LYS A 92 -11.17 -10.77 -10.31
C LYS A 92 -10.18 -11.54 -9.43
N TYR A 93 -8.94 -11.08 -9.34
CA TYR A 93 -7.91 -11.67 -8.48
C TYR A 93 -8.30 -11.69 -7.00
N ILE A 94 -8.85 -10.58 -6.47
CA ILE A 94 -9.38 -10.51 -5.10
C ILE A 94 -10.48 -11.57 -4.90
N LYS A 95 -11.46 -11.64 -5.80
CA LYS A 95 -12.59 -12.58 -5.69
C LYS A 95 -12.14 -14.03 -5.70
N SER A 96 -11.11 -14.37 -6.48
CA SER A 96 -10.63 -15.75 -6.61
C SER A 96 -9.76 -16.21 -5.44
N ASN A 97 -9.19 -15.28 -4.65
CA ASN A 97 -8.17 -15.63 -3.66
C ASN A 97 -8.50 -15.21 -2.23
N ASN A 98 -9.40 -14.24 -2.00
CA ASN A 98 -9.57 -13.71 -0.65
C ASN A 98 -10.90 -12.96 -0.46
N ASN A 99 -11.67 -13.38 0.54
CA ASN A 99 -12.89 -12.70 0.98
C ASN A 99 -12.68 -11.67 2.11
N LYS A 100 -11.43 -11.48 2.57
CA LYS A 100 -11.10 -10.54 3.66
C LYS A 100 -10.79 -9.12 3.14
N ILE A 101 -10.86 -8.89 1.82
CA ILE A 101 -10.63 -7.60 1.18
C ILE A 101 -11.97 -6.96 0.83
N ARG A 102 -12.18 -5.71 1.26
CA ARG A 102 -13.39 -4.94 1.00
C ARG A 102 -13.04 -3.65 0.26
N ILE A 103 -13.76 -3.36 -0.83
CA ILE A 103 -13.65 -2.10 -1.57
C ILE A 103 -14.84 -1.21 -1.17
N LEU A 104 -14.56 -0.02 -0.70
CA LEU A 104 -15.52 0.92 -0.13
C LEU A 104 -15.36 2.30 -0.78
N HIS A 105 -16.49 2.93 -1.12
CA HIS A 105 -16.50 4.26 -1.72
C HIS A 105 -16.81 5.38 -0.70
N ASP A 106 -16.72 5.02 0.58
CA ASP A 106 -16.82 5.93 1.73
C ASP A 106 -15.55 5.79 2.59
N PRO A 107 -14.72 6.84 2.69
CA PRO A 107 -13.48 6.78 3.44
C PRO A 107 -13.68 6.60 4.95
N LYS A 108 -14.80 7.08 5.51
CA LYS A 108 -15.14 6.89 6.93
C LYS A 108 -15.41 5.42 7.23
N LYS A 109 -16.21 4.76 6.36
CA LYS A 109 -16.47 3.32 6.48
C LYS A 109 -15.20 2.50 6.32
N ALA A 110 -14.29 2.92 5.43
CA ALA A 110 -13.01 2.26 5.23
C ALA A 110 -12.09 2.41 6.46
N ALA A 111 -12.03 3.61 7.06
CA ALA A 111 -11.20 3.90 8.22
C ALA A 111 -11.72 3.27 9.53
N LYS A 112 -13.01 2.89 9.59
CA LYS A 112 -13.64 2.41 10.83
C LYS A 112 -12.93 1.19 11.40
N GLY A 113 -12.38 1.37 12.61
CA GLY A 113 -11.72 0.30 13.36
C GLY A 113 -10.36 -0.14 12.80
N ALA A 114 -9.73 0.68 11.93
CA ALA A 114 -8.41 0.40 11.40
C ALA A 114 -7.33 0.46 12.48
N ASP A 115 -6.40 -0.49 12.43
CA ASP A 115 -5.16 -0.48 13.20
C ASP A 115 -4.07 0.34 12.49
N VAL A 116 -4.12 0.34 11.15
CA VAL A 116 -3.17 1.04 10.27
C VAL A 116 -3.93 1.64 9.10
N ILE A 117 -3.65 2.90 8.78
CA ILE A 117 -4.10 3.55 7.55
C ILE A 117 -2.88 3.82 6.67
N PHE A 118 -2.94 3.28 5.45
CA PHE A 118 -1.99 3.54 4.38
C PHE A 118 -2.56 4.53 3.37
N SER A 119 -1.69 5.34 2.83
CA SER A 119 -1.97 6.16 1.65
C SER A 119 -0.73 6.31 0.79
N ASP A 120 -0.95 6.80 -0.41
CA ASP A 120 0.11 7.19 -1.33
C ASP A 120 -0.36 8.38 -2.17
N LYS A 121 0.55 8.98 -2.90
CA LYS A 121 0.31 10.15 -3.73
C LYS A 121 -0.81 9.90 -4.74
N VAL A 122 -1.85 10.75 -4.70
CA VAL A 122 -2.98 10.67 -5.63
C VAL A 122 -2.61 11.07 -7.05
N ILE A 123 -1.70 12.03 -7.19
CA ILE A 123 -1.19 12.46 -8.49
C ILE A 123 0.20 11.86 -8.71
N SER A 124 0.28 10.86 -9.56
CA SER A 124 1.54 10.29 -10.01
C SER A 124 2.26 11.22 -11.01
N MET A 125 3.60 11.10 -11.11
CA MET A 125 4.39 11.83 -12.11
C MET A 125 3.98 11.46 -13.54
N ASN A 126 3.50 10.24 -13.75
CA ASN A 126 3.10 9.70 -15.06
C ASN A 126 1.59 9.85 -15.36
N ASP A 127 0.84 10.55 -14.50
CA ASP A 127 -0.59 10.77 -14.70
C ASP A 127 -0.85 11.67 -15.92
N LYS A 128 -1.46 11.10 -16.96
CA LYS A 128 -1.92 11.81 -18.17
C LYS A 128 -3.29 12.48 -18.00
N VAL A 129 -3.91 12.38 -16.81
CA VAL A 129 -5.24 12.93 -16.53
C VAL A 129 -5.18 14.38 -16.06
N ASN A 130 -6.27 15.12 -16.21
CA ASN A 130 -6.39 16.46 -15.64
C ASN A 130 -6.27 16.40 -14.10
N LYS A 131 -5.15 16.91 -13.59
CA LYS A 131 -4.78 16.85 -12.18
C LYS A 131 -5.83 17.46 -11.26
N SER A 132 -6.38 18.61 -11.64
CA SER A 132 -7.41 19.31 -10.85
C SER A 132 -8.69 18.49 -10.74
N LYS A 133 -9.14 17.89 -11.87
CA LYS A 133 -10.33 17.02 -11.91
C LYS A 133 -10.15 15.77 -11.07
N LYS A 134 -8.96 15.17 -11.10
CA LYS A 134 -8.63 13.99 -10.27
C LYS A 134 -8.62 14.39 -8.78
N LEU A 135 -7.92 15.44 -8.39
CA LEU A 135 -7.87 15.91 -7.00
C LEU A 135 -9.27 16.20 -6.44
N ASN A 136 -10.17 16.77 -7.23
CA ASN A 136 -11.54 17.04 -6.79
C ASN A 136 -12.30 15.75 -6.44
N GLN A 137 -12.10 14.66 -7.20
CA GLN A 137 -12.69 13.35 -6.88
C GLN A 137 -12.17 12.76 -5.57
N PHE A 138 -10.92 13.08 -5.20
CA PHE A 138 -10.30 12.62 -3.96
C PHE A 138 -10.50 13.55 -2.76
N LYS A 139 -11.16 14.69 -2.93
CA LYS A 139 -11.38 15.67 -1.85
C LYS A 139 -11.98 15.05 -0.58
N LYS A 140 -12.97 14.14 -0.74
CA LYS A 140 -13.60 13.41 0.37
C LYS A 140 -12.70 12.35 1.00
N PHE A 141 -11.67 11.90 0.28
CA PHE A 141 -10.72 10.86 0.71
C PHE A 141 -9.43 11.43 1.29
N LYS A 142 -9.35 12.76 1.40
CA LYS A 142 -8.21 13.43 2.02
C LYS A 142 -8.08 13.02 3.49
N ILE A 143 -6.90 12.59 3.87
CA ILE A 143 -6.61 12.13 5.23
C ILE A 143 -6.37 13.34 6.13
N ASN A 144 -7.23 13.48 7.12
CA ASN A 144 -7.20 14.54 8.13
C ASN A 144 -7.51 13.95 9.51
N LYS A 145 -7.41 14.77 10.56
CA LYS A 145 -7.70 14.35 11.95
C LYS A 145 -9.09 13.74 12.10
N LYS A 146 -10.11 14.33 11.42
CA LYS A 146 -11.49 13.82 11.45
C LYS A 146 -11.58 12.42 10.86
N LEU A 147 -10.90 12.14 9.75
CA LEU A 147 -10.88 10.81 9.16
C LEU A 147 -10.13 9.81 10.05
N MET A 148 -8.99 10.22 10.62
CA MET A 148 -8.22 9.42 11.57
C MET A 148 -8.98 9.09 12.85
N SER A 149 -9.99 9.88 13.26
CA SER A 149 -10.79 9.60 14.46
C SER A 149 -11.75 8.41 14.30
N PHE A 150 -12.07 7.97 13.08
CA PHE A 150 -12.86 6.75 12.82
C PHE A 150 -12.06 5.47 13.03
N ALA A 151 -10.73 5.55 13.00
CA ALA A 151 -9.84 4.43 13.27
C ALA A 151 -9.68 4.21 14.79
N LYS A 152 -9.00 3.13 15.17
CA LYS A 152 -8.68 2.87 16.58
C LYS A 152 -7.83 3.99 17.17
N LYS A 153 -7.94 4.23 18.48
CA LYS A 153 -7.16 5.27 19.21
C LYS A 153 -5.65 5.13 18.95
N ASN A 154 -5.16 3.90 18.91
CA ASN A 154 -3.76 3.57 18.64
C ASN A 154 -3.44 3.31 17.16
N CYS A 155 -4.31 3.72 16.24
CA CYS A 155 -4.06 3.63 14.80
C CYS A 155 -2.80 4.42 14.42
N ILE A 156 -1.96 3.82 13.56
CA ILE A 156 -0.82 4.49 12.94
C ILE A 156 -1.12 4.84 11.49
N PHE A 157 -0.41 5.85 10.98
CA PHE A 157 -0.49 6.31 9.59
C PHE A 157 0.84 6.08 8.89
N LEU A 158 0.77 5.53 7.68
CA LEU A 158 1.89 5.28 6.78
C LEU A 158 1.62 5.88 5.40
N HIS A 159 2.66 6.41 4.77
CA HIS A 159 2.56 7.08 3.47
C HIS A 159 3.89 6.98 2.72
N CYS A 160 3.85 6.61 1.45
CA CYS A 160 5.03 6.66 0.60
C CYS A 160 5.47 8.12 0.37
N LEU A 161 6.75 8.38 0.46
CA LEU A 161 7.30 9.71 0.19
C LEU A 161 7.57 9.90 -1.31
N PRO A 162 7.46 11.12 -1.85
CA PRO A 162 7.04 12.36 -1.20
C PRO A 162 5.53 12.50 -1.05
N ARG A 163 5.09 13.19 -0.01
CA ARG A 163 3.69 13.53 0.23
C ARG A 163 3.16 14.54 -0.83
N GLY A 164 1.86 14.43 -1.14
CA GLY A 164 1.11 15.41 -1.92
C GLY A 164 -0.01 16.08 -1.10
N LYS A 165 -1.13 16.40 -1.76
CA LYS A 165 -2.29 17.05 -1.13
C LYS A 165 -3.30 16.08 -0.51
N GLU A 166 -3.06 14.76 -0.60
CA GLU A 166 -3.94 13.68 -0.14
C GLU A 166 -3.95 13.51 1.39
N VAL A 167 -2.98 14.10 2.10
CA VAL A 167 -2.91 14.09 3.56
C VAL A 167 -2.66 15.49 4.10
N GLU A 168 -3.33 15.85 5.19
CA GLU A 168 -3.10 17.11 5.89
C GLU A 168 -1.81 17.05 6.71
N GLU A 169 -1.17 18.21 6.84
CA GLU A 169 0.13 18.34 7.48
C GLU A 169 0.08 17.92 8.95
N ASP A 170 -0.98 18.27 9.64
CA ASP A 170 -1.19 17.95 11.04
C ASP A 170 -1.32 16.43 11.31
N VAL A 171 -1.79 15.64 10.35
CA VAL A 171 -1.75 14.17 10.40
C VAL A 171 -0.36 13.67 10.06
N PHE A 172 0.24 14.21 8.99
CA PHE A 172 1.55 13.78 8.50
C PHE A 172 2.67 14.00 9.54
N LEU A 173 2.61 15.09 10.31
CA LEU A 173 3.57 15.42 11.38
C LEU A 173 3.16 14.89 12.76
N SER A 174 2.01 14.23 12.89
CA SER A 174 1.51 13.74 14.17
C SER A 174 2.32 12.56 14.70
N LYS A 175 2.19 12.28 16.02
CA LYS A 175 2.75 11.07 16.66
C LYS A 175 2.20 9.76 16.06
N LYS A 176 1.03 9.79 15.40
CA LYS A 176 0.44 8.64 14.70
C LYS A 176 1.13 8.36 13.38
N SER A 177 1.73 9.34 12.76
CA SER A 177 2.52 9.18 11.54
C SER A 177 3.82 8.43 11.81
N LYS A 178 4.09 7.41 11.00
CA LYS A 178 5.29 6.59 11.06
C LYS A 178 6.07 6.61 9.74
N VAL A 179 5.84 7.64 8.94
CA VAL A 179 6.41 7.78 7.60
C VAL A 179 7.94 7.81 7.59
N TRP A 180 8.57 8.38 8.62
CA TRP A 180 10.02 8.42 8.72
C TRP A 180 10.61 7.07 9.06
N GLN A 181 10.00 6.34 10.01
CA GLN A 181 10.37 4.96 10.32
C GLN A 181 10.16 4.05 9.11
N GLN A 182 9.03 4.22 8.41
CA GLN A 182 8.74 3.52 7.16
C GLN A 182 9.83 3.74 6.10
N ALA A 183 10.27 5.00 5.92
CA ALA A 183 11.32 5.34 4.97
C ALA A 183 12.68 4.72 5.35
N LEU A 184 13.04 4.75 6.63
CA LEU A 184 14.26 4.14 7.15
C LEU A 184 14.24 2.62 6.98
N ASN A 185 13.13 1.98 7.31
CA ASN A 185 12.98 0.52 7.23
C ASN A 185 13.11 -0.02 5.80
N ARG A 186 12.92 0.82 4.78
CA ARG A 186 13.21 0.43 3.38
C ARG A 186 14.66 0.03 3.20
N VAL A 187 15.59 0.76 3.81
CA VAL A 187 17.02 0.43 3.73
C VAL A 187 17.29 -0.95 4.30
N HIS A 188 16.76 -1.22 5.49
CA HIS A 188 16.97 -2.49 6.18
C HIS A 188 16.35 -3.67 5.43
N VAL A 189 15.10 -3.54 5.00
CA VAL A 189 14.39 -4.61 4.29
C VAL A 189 14.99 -4.88 2.90
N GLN A 190 15.36 -3.84 2.14
CA GLN A 190 15.99 -4.02 0.84
C GLN A 190 17.37 -4.68 0.98
N LYS A 191 18.15 -4.30 1.99
CA LYS A 191 19.42 -4.96 2.32
C LYS A 191 19.20 -6.45 2.64
N SER A 192 18.18 -6.78 3.44
CA SER A 192 17.84 -8.17 3.77
C SER A 192 17.42 -8.97 2.55
N ILE A 193 16.64 -8.38 1.63
CA ILE A 193 16.26 -9.02 0.36
C ILE A 193 17.51 -9.35 -0.48
N LEU A 194 18.45 -8.41 -0.58
CA LEU A 194 19.71 -8.65 -1.30
C LEU A 194 20.52 -9.78 -0.65
N LEU A 195 20.69 -9.74 0.67
CA LEU A 195 21.42 -10.79 1.39
C LEU A 195 20.77 -12.17 1.21
N TYR A 196 19.44 -12.25 1.25
CA TYR A 196 18.70 -13.47 0.97
C TYR A 196 18.97 -13.99 -0.45
N CYS A 197 18.90 -13.11 -1.46
CA CYS A 197 19.17 -13.47 -2.84
C CYS A 197 20.61 -13.95 -3.08
N PHE A 198 21.56 -13.48 -2.29
CA PHE A 198 22.95 -13.94 -2.32
C PHE A 198 23.23 -15.15 -1.41
N GLY A 199 22.19 -15.77 -0.84
CA GLY A 199 22.36 -16.93 0.06
C GLY A 199 23.07 -16.63 1.38
N LYS A 200 23.08 -15.35 1.80
CA LYS A 200 23.70 -14.91 3.07
C LYS A 200 22.71 -14.86 4.24
N LEU A 201 21.42 -15.05 3.97
CA LEU A 201 20.36 -15.24 4.97
C LEU A 201 19.67 -16.58 4.67
N ARG A 202 19.48 -17.39 5.70
CA ARG A 202 18.72 -18.64 5.69
C ARG A 202 17.38 -18.48 6.39
#